data_b8f06cf779daf5df049780723b413f60
#
_entry.id   b8f06cf779daf5df049780723b413f60
#
_cell.length_a   1.000
_cell.length_b   1.000
_cell.length_c   1.000
_cell.angle_alpha   90.00
_cell.angle_beta   90.00
_cell.angle_gamma   90.00
#
_symmetry.space_group_name_H-M   'P 1'
#
loop_
_entity.id
_entity.type
_entity.pdbx_description
1 polymer ?
#
loop_
_entity_poly.entity_id
_entity_poly.type
_entity_poly.pdbx_seq_one_letter_code
_entity_poly.pdbx_strand_id
1 'polypeptide(L)'
;MIGKNKSELVKQIEAYGLKNKLQDLARKEEARRPFRHLPKQFSKGILIGNIAIVPKKHTGTRYVYVIADMMEAKVLHESINLKQTAILVAHYLADGKNVPNNILELDTKHASQLFDIQNAKRMIREAQKEKDELMEDVYWDRLDVANRLADDCKGKIQHIFNDTFGA
;
A
#
# COMPACT_ATOMS: atom_id res chain seq x y z
N MET A 1 28.41 13.74 0.34
CA MET A 1 27.73 12.46 0.58
C MET A 1 26.22 12.59 0.67
N ILE A 2 25.71 13.47 1.51
CA ILE A 2 24.26 13.73 1.62
C ILE A 2 23.68 14.17 0.27
N GLY A 3 24.37 15.02 -0.49
CA GLY A 3 23.90 15.47 -1.80
C GLY A 3 23.83 14.34 -2.84
N LYS A 4 24.73 13.38 -2.78
CA LYS A 4 24.72 12.22 -3.68
C LYS A 4 23.52 11.31 -3.39
N ASN A 5 23.25 11.03 -2.12
CA ASN A 5 22.11 10.21 -1.73
C ASN A 5 20.78 10.89 -2.08
N LYS A 6 20.68 12.21 -1.88
CA LYS A 6 19.51 12.97 -2.30
C LYS A 6 19.31 12.91 -3.80
N SER A 7 20.39 12.96 -4.57
CA SER A 7 20.30 12.86 -6.02
C SER A 7 19.78 11.49 -6.48
N GLU A 8 20.19 10.42 -5.82
CA GLU A 8 19.70 9.06 -6.12
C GLU A 8 18.22 8.92 -5.77
N LEU A 9 17.80 9.41 -4.58
CA LEU A 9 16.38 9.40 -4.19
C LEU A 9 15.54 10.20 -5.18
N VAL A 10 15.99 11.39 -5.55
CA VAL A 10 15.27 12.24 -6.52
C VAL A 10 15.11 11.51 -7.85
N LYS A 11 16.15 10.86 -8.35
CA LYS A 11 16.05 10.06 -9.58
C LYS A 11 15.04 8.93 -9.47
N GLN A 12 15.05 8.20 -8.35
CA GLN A 12 14.09 7.13 -8.12
C GLN A 12 12.65 7.67 -8.06
N ILE A 13 12.44 8.78 -7.37
CA ILE A 13 11.14 9.40 -7.23
C ILE A 13 10.66 9.96 -8.58
N GLU A 14 11.53 10.57 -9.36
CA GLU A 14 11.20 11.04 -10.70
C GLU A 14 10.80 9.88 -11.62
N ALA A 15 11.51 8.76 -11.52
CA ALA A 15 11.15 7.56 -12.27
C ALA A 15 9.74 7.06 -11.94
N TYR A 16 9.26 7.28 -10.72
CA TYR A 16 7.90 6.94 -10.31
C TYR A 16 6.91 8.09 -10.49
N GLY A 17 7.35 9.26 -10.92
CA GLY A 17 6.52 10.46 -11.05
C GLY A 17 6.07 11.03 -9.71
N LEU A 18 6.87 10.90 -8.65
CA LEU A 18 6.48 11.24 -7.28
C LEU A 18 7.13 12.51 -6.73
N LYS A 19 8.05 13.13 -7.45
CA LYS A 19 8.82 14.28 -6.96
C LYS A 19 7.94 15.42 -6.44
N ASN A 20 6.97 15.85 -7.23
CA ASN A 20 6.06 16.94 -6.85
C ASN A 20 5.20 16.57 -5.64
N LYS A 21 4.80 15.30 -5.54
CA LYS A 21 4.03 14.82 -4.39
C LYS A 21 4.81 14.91 -3.09
N LEU A 22 6.10 14.57 -3.11
CA LEU A 22 6.95 14.68 -1.92
C LEU A 22 7.14 16.12 -1.48
N GLN A 23 7.31 17.06 -2.42
CA GLN A 23 7.41 18.48 -2.11
C GLN A 23 6.13 19.00 -1.46
N ASP A 24 4.97 18.61 -1.99
CA ASP A 24 3.67 18.94 -1.41
C ASP A 24 3.50 18.37 -0.01
N LEU A 25 3.94 17.12 0.21
CA LEU A 25 3.90 16.47 1.50
C LEU A 25 4.70 17.22 2.56
N ALA A 26 5.91 17.67 2.20
CA ALA A 26 6.75 18.42 3.13
C ALA A 26 6.06 19.71 3.60
N ARG A 27 5.42 20.44 2.69
CA ARG A 27 4.66 21.65 3.02
C ARG A 27 3.44 21.35 3.88
N LYS A 28 2.71 20.29 3.57
CA LYS A 28 1.52 19.88 4.34
C LYS A 28 1.88 19.39 5.73
N GLU A 29 3.00 18.71 5.88
CA GLU A 29 3.46 18.23 7.17
C GLU A 29 3.80 19.40 8.10
N GLU A 30 4.42 20.45 7.61
CA GLU A 30 4.65 21.66 8.43
C GLU A 30 3.34 22.27 8.92
N ALA A 31 2.35 22.40 8.03
CA ALA A 31 1.03 22.92 8.38
C ALA A 31 0.26 22.02 9.35
N ARG A 32 0.52 20.72 9.32
CA ARG A 32 -0.17 19.71 10.11
C ARG A 32 0.58 19.26 11.36
N ARG A 33 1.74 19.83 11.64
CA ARG A 33 2.60 19.37 12.73
C ARG A 33 1.90 19.18 14.09
N PRO A 34 0.95 20.02 14.49
CA PRO A 34 0.17 19.79 15.71
C PRO A 34 -0.74 18.56 15.66
N PHE A 35 -1.09 18.08 14.48
CA PHE A 35 -2.06 17.01 14.27
C PHE A 35 -1.47 15.80 13.54
N ARG A 36 -0.16 15.72 13.42
CA ARG A 36 0.49 14.67 12.61
C ARG A 36 0.28 13.25 13.14
N HIS A 37 -0.11 13.10 14.40
CA HIS A 37 -0.46 11.81 14.97
C HIS A 37 -1.77 11.25 14.39
N LEU A 38 -2.53 12.06 13.65
CA LEU A 38 -3.77 11.66 13.01
C LEU A 38 -3.54 11.51 11.50
N PRO A 39 -3.38 10.27 10.97
CA PRO A 39 -3.20 10.07 9.54
C PRO A 39 -4.51 10.30 8.80
N LYS A 40 -4.79 11.55 8.44
CA LYS A 40 -6.04 11.89 7.79
C LYS A 40 -5.91 11.79 6.29
N GLN A 41 -6.12 12.25 5.41
CA GLN A 41 -6.08 12.31 3.97
C GLN A 41 -4.90 11.57 3.36
N PHE A 42 -5.11 10.32 3.12
CA PHE A 42 -4.08 9.45 2.58
C PHE A 42 -3.93 9.54 1.05
N SER A 43 -4.95 10.00 0.34
CA SER A 43 -4.97 10.08 -1.13
C SER A 43 -3.84 10.93 -1.71
N LYS A 44 -3.38 11.92 -0.97
CA LYS A 44 -2.30 12.83 -1.40
C LYS A 44 -0.95 12.51 -0.77
N GLY A 45 -0.87 11.45 0.03
CA GLY A 45 0.34 11.07 0.75
C GLY A 45 0.44 11.71 2.14
N ILE A 46 1.42 11.28 2.92
CA ILE A 46 1.62 11.74 4.30
C ILE A 46 3.08 11.57 4.73
N LEU A 47 3.52 12.38 5.70
CA LEU A 47 4.78 12.21 6.40
C LEU A 47 4.51 11.80 7.86
N ILE A 48 5.23 10.78 8.32
CA ILE A 48 5.26 10.36 9.71
C ILE A 48 6.72 10.43 10.15
N GLY A 49 7.06 11.45 10.94
CA GLY A 49 8.46 11.74 11.23
C GLY A 49 9.24 12.01 9.94
N ASN A 50 10.28 11.22 9.69
CA ASN A 50 11.07 11.30 8.47
C ASN A 50 10.62 10.34 7.37
N ILE A 51 9.56 9.59 7.61
CA ILE A 51 9.08 8.56 6.69
C ILE A 51 7.93 9.11 5.86
N ALA A 52 8.09 9.08 4.54
CA ALA A 52 7.07 9.50 3.59
C ALA A 52 6.31 8.29 3.07
N ILE A 53 4.99 8.41 3.02
CA ILE A 53 4.10 7.44 2.38
C ILE A 53 3.48 8.13 1.18
N VAL A 54 3.71 7.60 -0.01
CA VAL A 54 3.24 8.22 -1.25
C VAL A 54 2.42 7.22 -2.05
N PRO A 55 1.16 7.55 -2.38
CA PRO A 55 0.37 6.69 -3.23
C PRO A 55 0.91 6.71 -4.65
N LYS A 56 1.00 5.54 -5.26
CA LYS A 56 1.42 5.35 -6.65
C LYS A 56 0.34 4.56 -7.38
N LYS A 57 -0.09 5.07 -8.52
CA LYS A 57 -1.06 4.36 -9.34
C LYS A 57 -0.43 3.07 -9.88
N HIS A 58 -1.12 1.96 -9.70
CA HIS A 58 -0.65 0.65 -10.14
C HIS A 58 -1.36 0.21 -11.42
N THR A 59 -2.66 -0.13 -11.31
CA THR A 59 -3.50 -0.52 -12.44
C THR A 59 -4.90 0.05 -12.24
N GLY A 60 -5.51 0.57 -13.31
CA GLY A 60 -6.87 1.13 -13.25
C GLY A 60 -7.00 2.16 -12.13
N THR A 61 -7.90 1.92 -11.18
CA THR A 61 -8.13 2.77 -10.02
C THR A 61 -7.34 2.33 -8.78
N ARG A 62 -6.58 1.24 -8.89
CA ARG A 62 -5.83 0.68 -7.77
C ARG A 62 -4.54 1.45 -7.52
N TYR A 63 -4.27 1.72 -6.25
CA TYR A 63 -3.04 2.33 -5.80
C TYR A 63 -2.23 1.37 -4.94
N VAL A 64 -0.91 1.50 -5.03
CA VAL A 64 0.03 0.93 -4.07
C VAL A 64 0.77 2.08 -3.40
N TYR A 65 1.48 1.80 -2.33
CA TYR A 65 2.10 2.83 -1.52
C TYR A 65 3.61 2.63 -1.49
N VAL A 66 4.33 3.72 -1.78
CA VAL A 66 5.79 3.78 -1.68
C VAL A 66 6.16 4.37 -0.33
N ILE A 67 7.09 3.75 0.37
CA ILE A 67 7.60 4.24 1.64
C ILE A 67 9.06 4.63 1.45
N ALA A 68 9.38 5.90 1.78
CA ALA A 68 10.70 6.45 1.63
C ALA A 68 11.18 7.08 2.93
N ASP A 69 12.47 6.90 3.24
CA ASP A 69 13.13 7.59 4.33
C ASP A 69 13.72 8.90 3.79
N MET A 70 13.15 10.02 4.22
CA MET A 70 13.57 11.35 3.75
C MET A 70 14.91 11.77 4.32
N MET A 71 15.28 11.30 5.51
CA MET A 71 16.56 11.60 6.13
C MET A 71 17.72 10.87 5.44
N GLU A 72 17.56 9.57 5.18
CA GLU A 72 18.56 8.75 4.49
C GLU A 72 18.45 8.83 2.96
N ALA A 73 17.44 9.51 2.46
CA ALA A 73 17.20 9.70 1.04
C ALA A 73 17.14 8.39 0.25
N LYS A 74 16.32 7.44 0.73
CA LYS A 74 16.13 6.16 0.03
C LYS A 74 14.70 5.65 0.13
N VAL A 75 14.30 4.87 -0.87
CA VAL A 75 13.03 4.16 -0.88
C VAL A 75 13.22 2.86 -0.10
N LEU A 76 12.36 2.64 0.90
CA LEU A 76 12.42 1.46 1.76
C LEU A 76 11.48 0.35 1.27
N HIS A 77 10.31 0.71 0.78
CA HIS A 77 9.32 -0.21 0.21
C HIS A 77 8.70 0.42 -1.04
N GLU A 78 8.67 -0.33 -2.13
CA GLU A 78 8.17 0.18 -3.41
C GLU A 78 6.68 -0.09 -3.63
N SER A 79 6.14 -1.10 -2.97
CA SER A 79 4.81 -1.58 -3.30
C SER A 79 4.12 -2.21 -2.10
N ILE A 80 3.54 -1.39 -1.26
CA ILE A 80 2.64 -1.86 -0.20
C ILE A 80 1.21 -1.74 -0.69
N ASN A 81 0.44 -2.79 -0.51
CA ASN A 81 -0.89 -2.90 -1.11
C ASN A 81 -1.97 -2.17 -0.32
N LEU A 82 -1.98 -2.30 1.01
CA LEU A 82 -3.02 -1.72 1.85
C LEU A 82 -2.55 -0.41 2.51
N LYS A 83 -3.44 0.54 2.56
CA LYS A 83 -3.24 1.83 3.23
C LYS A 83 -2.87 1.66 4.70
N GLN A 84 -3.61 0.79 5.41
CA GLN A 84 -3.36 0.52 6.82
C GLN A 84 -1.97 -0.09 7.03
N THR A 85 -1.56 -0.99 6.15
CA THR A 85 -0.20 -1.56 6.18
C THR A 85 0.86 -0.48 6.03
N ALA A 86 0.67 0.42 5.07
CA ALA A 86 1.62 1.51 4.83
C ALA A 86 1.78 2.41 6.07
N ILE A 87 0.68 2.74 6.73
CA ILE A 87 0.71 3.55 7.95
C ILE A 87 1.43 2.80 9.07
N LEU A 88 1.13 1.53 9.27
CA LEU A 88 1.80 0.70 10.27
C LEU A 88 3.31 0.63 10.04
N VAL A 89 3.70 0.32 8.82
CA VAL A 89 5.12 0.23 8.44
C VAL A 89 5.83 1.56 8.69
N ALA A 90 5.24 2.66 8.27
CA ALA A 90 5.81 3.98 8.47
C ALA A 90 5.98 4.34 9.95
N HIS A 91 5.02 3.99 10.79
CA HIS A 91 5.13 4.21 12.23
C HIS A 91 6.26 3.41 12.87
N TYR A 92 6.39 2.13 12.54
CA TYR A 92 7.50 1.32 13.03
C TYR A 92 8.85 1.90 12.61
N LEU A 93 8.97 2.28 11.34
CA LEU A 93 10.22 2.85 10.81
C LEU A 93 10.53 4.21 11.42
N ALA A 94 9.52 5.06 11.60
CA ALA A 94 9.69 6.39 12.22
C ALA A 94 10.15 6.27 13.67
N ASP A 95 9.73 5.23 14.39
CA ASP A 95 10.13 4.95 15.75
C ASP A 95 11.48 4.23 15.84
N GLY A 96 12.13 3.95 14.72
CA GLY A 96 13.38 3.20 14.67
C GLY A 96 13.23 1.71 14.99
N LYS A 97 12.03 1.18 14.88
CA LYS A 97 11.71 -0.24 15.16
C LYS A 97 11.65 -1.06 13.89
N ASN A 98 11.94 -2.34 14.04
CA ASN A 98 11.76 -3.28 12.93
C ASN A 98 10.27 -3.54 12.69
N VAL A 99 9.90 -3.61 11.41
CA VAL A 99 8.53 -3.93 11.01
C VAL A 99 8.29 -5.43 11.23
N PRO A 100 7.23 -5.83 11.97
CA PRO A 100 6.91 -7.25 12.12
C PRO A 100 6.63 -7.91 10.77
N ASN A 101 7.23 -9.08 10.55
CA ASN A 101 7.10 -9.80 9.28
C ASN A 101 5.65 -10.17 8.95
N ASN A 102 4.83 -10.47 9.95
CA ASN A 102 3.43 -10.84 9.75
C ASN A 102 2.62 -9.73 9.08
N ILE A 103 2.94 -8.46 9.34
CA ILE A 103 2.26 -7.32 8.71
C ILE A 103 2.52 -7.32 7.21
N LEU A 104 3.78 -7.45 6.81
CA LEU A 104 4.16 -7.48 5.40
C LEU A 104 3.65 -8.73 4.70
N GLU A 105 3.66 -9.87 5.36
CA GLU A 105 3.14 -11.13 4.81
C GLU A 105 1.63 -11.05 4.55
N LEU A 106 0.86 -10.49 5.48
CA LEU A 106 -0.58 -10.29 5.30
C LEU A 106 -0.87 -9.35 4.13
N ASP A 107 -0.11 -8.30 3.99
CA ASP A 107 -0.26 -7.36 2.87
C ASP A 107 0.03 -8.03 1.53
N THR A 108 1.10 -8.83 1.46
CA THR A 108 1.47 -9.58 0.27
C THR A 108 0.41 -10.62 -0.09
N LYS A 109 -0.13 -11.33 0.90
CA LYS A 109 -1.23 -12.27 0.68
C LYS A 109 -2.48 -11.58 0.16
N HIS A 110 -2.81 -10.41 0.71
CA HIS A 110 -3.94 -9.63 0.22
C HIS A 110 -3.75 -9.23 -1.24
N ALA A 111 -2.57 -8.75 -1.62
CA ALA A 111 -2.25 -8.41 -3.01
C ALA A 111 -2.40 -9.62 -3.94
N SER A 112 -1.93 -10.79 -3.51
CA SER A 112 -2.08 -12.05 -4.26
C SER A 112 -3.55 -12.40 -4.45
N GLN A 113 -4.39 -12.26 -3.43
CA GLN A 113 -5.81 -12.53 -3.54
C GLN A 113 -6.52 -11.56 -4.48
N LEU A 114 -6.12 -10.30 -4.51
CA LEU A 114 -6.66 -9.34 -5.48
C LEU A 114 -6.36 -9.75 -6.92
N PHE A 115 -5.18 -10.29 -7.18
CA PHE A 115 -4.82 -10.85 -8.47
C PHE A 115 -5.72 -12.04 -8.81
N ASP A 116 -5.92 -12.96 -7.86
CA ASP A 116 -6.79 -14.13 -8.06
C ASP A 116 -8.23 -13.72 -8.34
N ILE A 117 -8.73 -12.67 -7.65
CA ILE A 117 -10.07 -12.11 -7.88
C ILE A 117 -10.20 -11.61 -9.31
N GLN A 118 -9.24 -10.83 -9.80
CA GLN A 118 -9.27 -10.30 -11.16
C GLN A 118 -9.19 -11.42 -12.19
N ASN A 119 -8.34 -12.42 -11.93
CA ASN A 119 -8.20 -13.56 -12.82
C ASN A 119 -9.49 -14.39 -12.89
N ALA A 120 -10.12 -14.67 -11.75
CA ALA A 120 -11.39 -15.38 -11.68
C ALA A 120 -12.49 -14.62 -12.43
N LYS A 121 -12.59 -13.31 -12.26
CA LYS A 121 -13.56 -12.48 -13.00
C LYS A 121 -13.35 -12.55 -14.50
N ARG A 122 -12.11 -12.54 -14.97
CA ARG A 122 -11.79 -12.70 -16.38
C ARG A 122 -12.23 -14.06 -16.90
N MET A 123 -11.93 -15.12 -16.16
CA MET A 123 -12.27 -16.48 -16.55
C MET A 123 -13.79 -16.70 -16.56
N ILE A 124 -14.53 -16.07 -15.65
CA ILE A 124 -16.00 -16.09 -15.67
C ILE A 124 -16.52 -15.47 -16.97
N ARG A 125 -16.00 -14.32 -17.37
CA ARG A 125 -16.41 -13.67 -18.62
C ARG A 125 -16.12 -14.54 -19.84
N GLU A 126 -14.98 -15.20 -19.87
CA GLU A 126 -14.62 -16.12 -20.96
C GLU A 126 -15.55 -17.33 -21.00
N ALA A 127 -15.82 -17.94 -19.84
CA ALA A 127 -16.75 -19.08 -19.76
C ALA A 127 -18.17 -18.69 -20.20
N GLN A 128 -18.62 -17.49 -19.84
CA GLN A 128 -19.92 -16.98 -20.29
C GLN A 128 -19.98 -16.80 -21.80
N LYS A 129 -18.93 -16.30 -22.43
CA LYS A 129 -18.82 -16.16 -23.88
C LYS A 129 -18.88 -17.51 -24.59
N GLU A 130 -18.24 -18.50 -24.02
CA GLU A 130 -18.18 -19.85 -24.54
C GLU A 130 -19.41 -20.68 -24.15
N LYS A 131 -20.31 -20.14 -23.32
CA LYS A 131 -21.49 -20.81 -22.77
C LYS A 131 -21.14 -22.11 -22.02
N ASP A 132 -20.00 -22.11 -21.36
CA ASP A 132 -19.51 -23.22 -20.54
C ASP A 132 -19.98 -23.06 -19.11
N GLU A 133 -21.19 -23.51 -18.80
CA GLU A 133 -21.82 -23.33 -17.50
C GLU A 133 -21.05 -24.03 -16.37
N LEU A 134 -20.48 -25.20 -16.66
CA LEU A 134 -19.73 -25.96 -15.66
C LEU A 134 -18.47 -25.20 -15.22
N MET A 135 -17.71 -24.68 -16.18
CA MET A 135 -16.51 -23.90 -15.87
C MET A 135 -16.85 -22.55 -15.26
N GLU A 136 -17.95 -21.93 -15.67
CA GLU A 136 -18.44 -20.71 -15.04
C GLU A 136 -18.66 -20.93 -13.54
N ASP A 137 -19.34 -22.01 -13.14
CA ASP A 137 -19.59 -22.34 -11.74
C ASP A 137 -18.28 -22.56 -10.97
N VAL A 138 -17.30 -23.24 -11.56
CA VAL A 138 -15.98 -23.43 -10.95
C VAL A 138 -15.30 -22.10 -10.69
N TYR A 139 -15.35 -21.16 -11.63
CA TYR A 139 -14.71 -19.86 -11.47
C TYR A 139 -15.46 -18.95 -10.50
N TRP A 140 -16.79 -19.06 -10.39
CA TRP A 140 -17.54 -18.38 -9.33
C TRP A 140 -17.13 -18.85 -7.94
N ASP A 141 -16.91 -20.16 -7.77
CA ASP A 141 -16.42 -20.71 -6.51
C ASP A 141 -15.02 -20.19 -6.18
N ARG A 142 -14.12 -20.12 -7.17
CA ARG A 142 -12.78 -19.55 -7.00
C ARG A 142 -12.83 -18.07 -6.60
N LEU A 143 -13.72 -17.31 -7.23
CA LEU A 143 -13.91 -15.90 -6.90
C LEU A 143 -14.37 -15.74 -5.46
N ASP A 144 -15.32 -16.54 -5.02
CA ASP A 144 -15.84 -16.50 -3.65
C ASP A 144 -14.73 -16.81 -2.62
N VAL A 145 -13.94 -17.84 -2.86
CA VAL A 145 -12.80 -18.19 -2.00
C VAL A 145 -11.78 -17.05 -1.94
N ALA A 146 -11.42 -16.49 -3.11
CA ALA A 146 -10.44 -15.40 -3.18
C ALA A 146 -10.95 -14.15 -2.44
N ASN A 147 -12.23 -13.81 -2.57
CA ASN A 147 -12.84 -12.70 -1.85
C ASN A 147 -12.78 -12.90 -0.33
N ARG A 148 -13.12 -14.11 0.14
CA ARG A 148 -13.07 -14.42 1.58
C ARG A 148 -11.64 -14.33 2.14
N LEU A 149 -10.66 -14.83 1.39
CA LEU A 149 -9.25 -14.78 1.80
C LEU A 149 -8.72 -13.33 1.81
N ALA A 150 -9.11 -12.53 0.83
CA ALA A 150 -8.76 -11.11 0.80
C ALA A 150 -9.35 -10.36 1.99
N ASP A 151 -10.63 -10.58 2.28
CA ASP A 151 -11.32 -9.96 3.41
C ASP A 151 -10.69 -10.39 4.75
N ASP A 152 -10.29 -11.66 4.88
CA ASP A 152 -9.61 -12.17 6.06
C ASP A 152 -8.27 -11.46 6.29
N CYS A 153 -7.44 -11.35 5.26
CA CYS A 153 -6.17 -10.63 5.34
C CYS A 153 -6.37 -9.17 5.72
N LYS A 154 -7.32 -8.49 5.07
CA LYS A 154 -7.65 -7.10 5.35
C LYS A 154 -8.15 -6.92 6.78
N GLY A 155 -9.00 -7.82 7.26
CA GLY A 155 -9.52 -7.81 8.63
C GLY A 155 -8.43 -7.98 9.67
N LYS A 156 -7.45 -8.87 9.42
CA LYS A 156 -6.31 -9.07 10.30
C LYS A 156 -5.42 -7.83 10.36
N ILE A 157 -5.15 -7.20 9.23
CA ILE A 157 -4.40 -5.94 9.18
C ILE A 157 -5.15 -4.83 9.91
N GLN A 158 -6.46 -4.73 9.72
CA GLN A 158 -7.27 -3.72 10.39
C GLN A 158 -7.25 -3.92 11.92
N HIS A 159 -7.28 -5.18 12.38
CA HIS A 159 -7.18 -5.50 13.79
C HIS A 159 -5.84 -5.04 14.38
N ILE A 160 -4.74 -5.34 13.70
CA ILE A 160 -3.40 -4.89 14.11
C ILE A 160 -3.34 -3.36 14.14
N PHE A 161 -3.91 -2.71 13.14
CA PHE A 161 -3.97 -1.25 13.05
C PHE A 161 -4.72 -0.66 14.24
N ASN A 162 -5.89 -1.21 14.56
CA ASN A 162 -6.71 -0.75 15.68
C ASN A 162 -5.98 -0.95 17.02
N ASP A 163 -5.35 -2.10 17.22
CA ASP A 163 -4.56 -2.37 18.43
C ASP A 163 -3.39 -1.40 18.58
N THR A 164 -2.77 -1.04 17.49
CA THR A 164 -1.60 -0.14 17.49
C THR A 164 -2.02 1.31 17.76
N PHE A 165 -3.12 1.76 17.20
CA PHE A 165 -3.53 3.17 17.26
C PHE A 165 -4.73 3.43 18.17
N GLY A 166 -5.26 2.42 18.83
CA GLY A 166 -6.33 2.58 19.80
C GLY A 166 -7.66 3.00 19.19
N ALA A 167 -7.97 2.47 18.02
CA ALA A 167 -9.24 2.79 17.35
C ALA A 167 -10.43 2.07 17.95
#